data_3dc5a239f1f1241f0f162bf68d3c1b36
#
_entry.id   3dc5a239f1f1241f0f162bf68d3c1b36
#
_cell.length_a   1.000
_cell.length_b   1.000
_cell.length_c   1.000
_cell.angle_alpha   90.00
_cell.angle_beta   90.00
_cell.angle_gamma   90.00
#
_symmetry.space_group_name_H-M   'P 1'
#
loop_
_entity.id
_entity.type
_entity.pdbx_description
1 polymer ?
#
loop_
_entity_poly.entity_id
_entity_poly.type
_entity_poly.pdbx_seq_one_letter_code
_entity_poly.pdbx_strand_id
1 'polypeptide(L)'
;MELKYDNPAGKYLCRICQGFLKAGMFLLPWRTPEVLRGEGSSVQLPALIREKGFEKALIVTGQNVRRHGLLDDMLKVMDELGPSYVIYDGSHPNPTDKDVEAGVRIYNDNDCQAIIAFGGGSPMDCAKGIAAMASRPGKTVRQLQGLFKVRKKTPPVF
;
A
#
# COMPACT_ATOMS: atom_id res chain seq x y z
N MET A 1 -32.88 12.79 3.80
CA MET A 1 -33.20 11.59 4.58
C MET A 1 -32.35 11.62 5.83
N GLU A 2 -32.90 12.24 6.90
CA GLU A 2 -32.21 12.34 8.19
C GLU A 2 -32.19 10.97 8.87
N LEU A 3 -31.02 10.41 9.02
CA LEU A 3 -30.82 9.21 9.83
C LEU A 3 -31.06 9.57 11.31
N LYS A 4 -32.23 9.25 11.85
CA LYS A 4 -32.52 9.35 13.27
C LYS A 4 -31.61 8.37 14.04
N TYR A 5 -30.52 8.91 14.57
CA TYR A 5 -29.55 8.17 15.41
C TYR A 5 -30.03 7.85 16.84
N ASP A 6 -31.30 8.08 17.16
CA ASP A 6 -31.85 7.99 18.52
C ASP A 6 -32.61 6.72 18.86
N ASN A 7 -32.41 5.63 18.09
CA ASN A 7 -32.98 4.36 18.46
C ASN A 7 -32.01 3.59 19.40
N PRO A 8 -32.33 3.40 20.69
CA PRO A 8 -31.48 2.69 21.64
C PRO A 8 -31.16 1.26 21.17
N ALA A 9 -32.08 0.58 20.51
CA ALA A 9 -31.86 -0.75 19.93
C ALA A 9 -30.77 -0.73 18.86
N GLY A 10 -30.71 0.32 18.03
CA GLY A 10 -29.65 0.51 17.04
C GLY A 10 -28.27 0.71 17.67
N LYS A 11 -28.19 1.44 18.78
CA LYS A 11 -26.93 1.64 19.54
C LYS A 11 -26.41 0.32 20.12
N TYR A 12 -27.29 -0.52 20.65
CA TYR A 12 -26.91 -1.84 21.16
C TYR A 12 -26.44 -2.78 20.05
N LEU A 13 -27.15 -2.79 18.91
CA LEU A 13 -26.77 -3.60 17.75
C LEU A 13 -25.40 -3.20 17.20
N CYS A 14 -25.14 -1.90 17.06
CA CYS A 14 -23.84 -1.38 16.67
C CYS A 14 -22.72 -1.79 17.63
N ARG A 15 -22.95 -1.73 18.95
CA ARG A 15 -21.95 -2.16 19.94
C ARG A 15 -21.65 -3.66 19.87
N ILE A 16 -22.68 -4.49 19.67
CA ILE A 16 -22.52 -5.93 19.47
C ILE A 16 -21.71 -6.19 18.18
N CYS A 17 -22.06 -5.56 17.06
CA CYS A 17 -21.31 -5.67 15.82
C CYS A 17 -19.86 -5.20 15.97
N GLN A 18 -19.61 -4.11 16.69
CA GLN A 18 -18.27 -3.62 17.00
C GLN A 18 -17.48 -4.62 17.86
N GLY A 19 -18.13 -5.27 18.82
CA GLY A 19 -17.54 -6.33 19.64
C GLY A 19 -17.10 -7.54 18.81
N PHE A 20 -17.97 -8.01 17.92
CA PHE A 20 -17.65 -9.10 16.98
C PHE A 20 -16.55 -8.71 16.00
N LEU A 21 -16.58 -7.48 15.47
CA LEU A 21 -15.50 -6.97 14.60
C LEU A 21 -14.16 -6.89 15.33
N LYS A 22 -14.15 -6.41 16.59
CA LYS A 22 -12.91 -6.37 17.40
C LYS A 22 -12.36 -7.78 17.65
N ALA A 23 -13.22 -8.74 18.00
CA ALA A 23 -12.82 -10.13 18.21
C ALA A 23 -12.30 -10.76 16.91
N GLY A 24 -12.98 -10.53 15.78
CA GLY A 24 -12.53 -10.99 14.46
C GLY A 24 -11.22 -10.34 14.02
N MET A 25 -11.02 -9.05 14.33
CA MET A 25 -9.77 -8.34 14.04
C MET A 25 -8.60 -8.89 14.85
N PHE A 26 -8.83 -9.34 16.09
CA PHE A 26 -7.77 -9.93 16.91
C PHE A 26 -7.24 -11.26 16.36
N LEU A 27 -8.06 -11.98 15.58
CA LEU A 27 -7.69 -13.23 14.91
C LEU A 27 -6.95 -13.04 13.59
N LEU A 28 -6.88 -11.81 13.07
CA LEU A 28 -6.17 -11.50 11.84
C LEU A 28 -4.68 -11.24 12.13
N PRO A 29 -3.77 -11.78 11.32
CA PRO A 29 -2.35 -11.52 11.46
C PRO A 29 -2.04 -10.06 11.06
N TRP A 30 -2.10 -9.15 12.03
CA TRP A 30 -1.69 -7.77 11.84
C TRP A 30 -0.18 -7.67 11.80
N ARG A 31 0.34 -7.02 10.77
CA ARG A 31 1.74 -6.61 10.75
C ARG A 31 1.84 -5.24 11.36
N THR A 32 2.58 -5.13 12.46
CA THR A 32 2.98 -3.82 12.97
C THR A 32 4.00 -3.24 12.00
N PRO A 33 3.75 -2.06 11.42
CA PRO A 33 4.71 -1.43 10.54
C PRO A 33 5.97 -1.04 11.33
N GLU A 34 7.12 -1.30 10.75
CA GLU A 34 8.38 -0.75 11.23
C GLU A 34 8.46 0.71 10.78
N VAL A 35 8.77 1.61 11.70
CA VAL A 35 8.76 3.05 11.43
C VAL A 35 10.17 3.60 11.53
N LEU A 36 10.73 3.97 10.39
CA LEU A 36 11.95 4.77 10.30
C LEU A 36 11.58 6.24 10.44
N ARG A 37 12.26 6.96 11.33
CA ARG A 37 11.95 8.37 11.61
C ARG A 37 13.21 9.22 11.49
N GLY A 38 13.01 10.46 11.09
CA GLY A 38 14.04 11.48 11.00
C GLY A 38 14.32 11.93 9.58
N GLU A 39 15.04 13.01 9.48
CA GLU A 39 15.51 13.54 8.21
C GLU A 39 16.42 12.53 7.53
N GLY A 40 16.27 12.32 6.22
CA GLY A 40 17.04 11.34 5.47
C GLY A 40 16.70 9.87 5.75
N SER A 41 15.62 9.56 6.48
CA SER A 41 15.24 8.16 6.76
C SER A 41 14.92 7.35 5.50
N SER A 42 14.53 7.98 4.40
CA SER A 42 14.26 7.32 3.12
C SER A 42 15.47 6.58 2.54
N VAL A 43 16.69 7.07 2.78
CA VAL A 43 17.93 6.42 2.28
C VAL A 43 18.27 5.13 3.04
N GLN A 44 17.62 4.85 4.17
CA GLN A 44 17.77 3.59 4.91
C GLN A 44 16.87 2.48 4.36
N LEU A 45 15.88 2.85 3.56
CA LEU A 45 14.87 1.92 3.05
C LEU A 45 15.46 0.85 2.11
N PRO A 46 16.40 1.15 1.18
CA PRO A 46 17.02 0.14 0.34
C PRO A 46 17.70 -0.98 1.13
N ALA A 47 18.45 -0.63 2.17
CA ALA A 47 19.11 -1.61 3.04
C ALA A 47 18.09 -2.50 3.77
N LEU A 48 17.02 -1.90 4.29
CA LEU A 48 15.93 -2.63 4.97
C LEU A 48 15.23 -3.61 4.03
N ILE A 49 14.94 -3.20 2.79
CA ILE A 49 14.28 -4.06 1.78
C ILE A 49 15.16 -5.26 1.46
N ARG A 50 16.47 -5.05 1.29
CA ARG A 50 17.45 -6.11 1.04
C ARG A 50 17.59 -7.06 2.23
N GLU A 51 17.66 -6.54 3.45
CA GLU A 51 17.70 -7.33 4.68
C GLU A 51 16.49 -8.25 4.81
N LYS A 52 15.31 -7.77 4.38
CA LYS A 52 14.08 -8.57 4.34
C LYS A 52 14.03 -9.58 3.17
N GLY A 53 15.08 -9.66 2.35
CA GLY A 53 15.23 -10.65 1.28
C GLY A 53 14.48 -10.32 -0.01
N PHE A 54 14.15 -9.04 -0.25
CA PHE A 54 13.49 -8.63 -1.50
C PHE A 54 14.55 -8.10 -2.48
N GLU A 55 14.54 -8.65 -3.69
CA GLU A 55 15.51 -8.34 -4.74
C GLU A 55 15.01 -7.29 -5.75
N LYS A 56 13.69 -7.11 -5.85
CA LYS A 56 13.09 -6.16 -6.78
C LYS A 56 11.86 -5.46 -6.19
N ALA A 57 11.83 -4.14 -6.30
CA ALA A 57 10.76 -3.30 -5.78
C ALA A 57 10.08 -2.46 -6.85
N LEU A 58 8.77 -2.24 -6.74
CA LEU A 58 8.04 -1.22 -7.47
C LEU A 58 8.00 0.05 -6.63
N ILE A 59 8.50 1.15 -7.14
CA ILE A 59 8.39 2.48 -6.51
C ILE A 59 7.15 3.16 -7.07
N VAL A 60 6.14 3.38 -6.24
CA VAL A 60 4.91 4.09 -6.59
C VAL A 60 5.00 5.52 -6.10
N THR A 61 4.88 6.46 -7.03
CA THR A 61 5.02 7.90 -6.74
C THR A 61 4.14 8.73 -7.65
N GLY A 62 4.14 10.05 -7.45
CA GLY A 62 3.51 10.99 -8.35
C GLY A 62 4.53 11.73 -9.23
N GLN A 63 4.13 12.17 -10.42
CA GLN A 63 5.00 12.87 -11.36
C GLN A 63 5.72 14.08 -10.75
N ASN A 64 5.04 14.83 -9.88
CA ASN A 64 5.65 16.01 -9.25
C ASN A 64 6.81 15.63 -8.32
N VAL A 65 6.66 14.55 -7.55
CA VAL A 65 7.72 14.04 -6.66
C VAL A 65 8.96 13.68 -7.49
N ARG A 66 8.75 12.98 -8.62
CA ARG A 66 9.81 12.59 -9.54
C ARG A 66 10.48 13.79 -10.19
N ARG A 67 9.71 14.77 -10.69
CA ARG A 67 10.24 15.98 -11.35
C ARG A 67 11.08 16.85 -10.43
N HIS A 68 10.79 16.87 -9.14
CA HIS A 68 11.55 17.64 -8.17
C HIS A 68 12.74 16.89 -7.57
N GLY A 69 13.05 15.69 -8.08
CA GLY A 69 14.22 14.94 -7.63
C GLY A 69 14.14 14.43 -6.18
N LEU A 70 12.93 14.37 -5.58
CA LEU A 70 12.78 13.97 -4.17
C LEU A 70 13.10 12.49 -3.92
N LEU A 71 13.22 11.70 -4.99
CA LEU A 71 13.63 10.29 -4.95
C LEU A 71 15.14 10.09 -5.08
N ASP A 72 15.88 11.10 -5.57
CA ASP A 72 17.24 10.92 -6.10
C ASP A 72 18.21 10.34 -5.07
N ASP A 73 18.14 10.79 -3.82
CA ASP A 73 19.03 10.27 -2.78
C ASP A 73 18.73 8.82 -2.42
N MET A 74 17.44 8.43 -2.38
CA MET A 74 17.06 7.04 -2.19
C MET A 74 17.47 6.17 -3.37
N LEU A 75 17.30 6.67 -4.62
CA LEU A 75 17.65 5.95 -5.84
C LEU A 75 19.16 5.72 -5.94
N LYS A 76 20.00 6.68 -5.56
CA LYS A 76 21.46 6.48 -5.49
C LYS A 76 21.82 5.30 -4.59
N VAL A 77 21.21 5.22 -3.40
CA VAL A 77 21.46 4.10 -2.50
C VAL A 77 20.89 2.79 -3.04
N MET A 78 19.75 2.83 -3.75
CA MET A 78 19.21 1.65 -4.46
C MET A 78 20.19 1.16 -5.52
N ASP A 79 20.78 2.05 -6.31
CA ASP A 79 21.74 1.70 -7.37
C ASP A 79 23.06 1.12 -6.81
N GLU A 80 23.50 1.58 -5.64
CA GLU A 80 24.75 1.14 -5.02
C GLU A 80 24.62 -0.17 -4.24
N LEU A 81 23.57 -0.32 -3.46
CA LEU A 81 23.47 -1.37 -2.43
C LEU A 81 22.18 -2.15 -2.51
N GLY A 82 21.21 -1.61 -3.22
CA GLY A 82 19.83 -2.03 -3.05
C GLY A 82 19.35 -3.13 -3.97
N PRO A 83 18.11 -3.53 -3.77
CA PRO A 83 17.37 -4.31 -4.74
C PRO A 83 17.17 -3.49 -6.02
N SER A 84 17.03 -4.16 -7.15
CA SER A 84 16.62 -3.52 -8.39
C SER A 84 15.22 -2.90 -8.24
N TYR A 85 14.90 -1.91 -9.06
CA TYR A 85 13.61 -1.24 -8.94
C TYR A 85 13.02 -0.83 -10.30
N VAL A 86 11.72 -0.64 -10.30
CA VAL A 86 10.97 -0.01 -11.39
C VAL A 86 10.14 1.13 -10.81
N ILE A 87 10.06 2.25 -11.51
CA ILE A 87 9.31 3.41 -11.04
C ILE A 87 7.96 3.48 -11.77
N TYR A 88 6.88 3.58 -11.00
CA TYR A 88 5.56 3.94 -11.47
C TYR A 88 5.17 5.31 -10.93
N ASP A 89 5.18 6.31 -11.77
CA ASP A 89 4.86 7.71 -11.45
C ASP A 89 3.45 8.14 -11.88
N GLY A 90 2.62 7.18 -12.26
CA GLY A 90 1.24 7.39 -12.71
C GLY A 90 0.20 7.56 -11.59
N SER A 91 0.64 7.71 -10.34
CA SER A 91 -0.30 7.97 -9.24
C SER A 91 -0.78 9.41 -9.26
N HIS A 92 -2.03 9.63 -9.71
CA HIS A 92 -2.69 10.94 -9.70
C HIS A 92 -3.25 11.29 -8.31
N PRO A 93 -3.53 12.59 -8.03
CA PRO A 93 -4.37 12.96 -6.90
C PRO A 93 -5.72 12.20 -6.98
N ASN A 94 -6.10 11.54 -5.88
CA ASN A 94 -7.25 10.63 -5.84
C ASN A 94 -7.13 9.50 -6.89
N PRO A 95 -6.24 8.52 -6.67
CA PRO A 95 -5.95 7.48 -7.64
C PRO A 95 -7.20 6.70 -8.03
N THR A 96 -7.32 6.43 -9.31
CA THR A 96 -8.45 5.71 -9.91
C THR A 96 -8.16 4.21 -10.01
N ASP A 97 -9.21 3.42 -10.29
CA ASP A 97 -9.05 1.99 -10.60
C ASP A 97 -8.02 1.76 -11.72
N LYS A 98 -7.99 2.65 -12.73
CA LYS A 98 -7.05 2.56 -13.86
C LYS A 98 -5.59 2.79 -13.43
N ASP A 99 -5.35 3.70 -12.50
CA ASP A 99 -4.00 3.95 -11.97
C ASP A 99 -3.50 2.71 -11.22
N VAL A 100 -4.35 2.10 -10.41
CA VAL A 100 -4.02 0.86 -9.70
C VAL A 100 -3.76 -0.28 -10.68
N GLU A 101 -4.62 -0.47 -11.69
CA GLU A 101 -4.47 -1.51 -12.71
C GLU A 101 -3.18 -1.35 -13.53
N ALA A 102 -2.80 -0.12 -13.87
CA ALA A 102 -1.54 0.17 -14.54
C ALA A 102 -0.33 -0.21 -13.67
N GLY A 103 -0.37 0.18 -12.39
CA GLY A 103 0.66 -0.18 -11.44
C GLY A 103 0.79 -1.68 -11.21
N VAL A 104 -0.33 -2.41 -11.17
CA VAL A 104 -0.33 -3.89 -11.06
C VAL A 104 0.32 -4.55 -12.26
N ARG A 105 0.05 -4.07 -13.47
CA ARG A 105 0.71 -4.59 -14.68
C ARG A 105 2.22 -4.43 -14.58
N ILE A 106 2.69 -3.22 -14.26
CA ILE A 106 4.13 -2.96 -14.11
C ILE A 106 4.75 -3.84 -13.02
N TYR A 107 4.03 -4.01 -11.88
CA TYR A 107 4.48 -4.88 -10.79
C TYR A 107 4.68 -6.33 -11.25
N ASN A 108 3.69 -6.88 -11.97
CA ASN A 108 3.72 -8.27 -12.44
C ASN A 108 4.70 -8.47 -13.60
N ASP A 109 4.71 -7.57 -14.60
CA ASP A 109 5.56 -7.67 -15.79
C ASP A 109 7.05 -7.58 -15.44
N ASN A 110 7.36 -7.02 -14.28
CA ASN A 110 8.73 -6.87 -13.81
C ASN A 110 9.08 -7.81 -12.64
N ASP A 111 8.22 -8.76 -12.26
CA ASP A 111 8.44 -9.70 -11.15
C ASP A 111 8.81 -8.99 -9.84
N CYS A 112 8.19 -7.84 -9.55
CA CYS A 112 8.44 -7.12 -8.32
C CYS A 112 7.97 -7.92 -7.10
N GLN A 113 8.72 -7.83 -6.00
CA GLN A 113 8.46 -8.58 -4.76
C GLN A 113 7.99 -7.67 -3.62
N ALA A 114 8.31 -6.40 -3.72
CA ALA A 114 7.97 -5.37 -2.74
C ALA A 114 7.46 -4.11 -3.43
N ILE A 115 6.77 -3.25 -2.69
CA ILE A 115 6.29 -1.97 -3.16
C ILE A 115 6.80 -0.88 -2.23
N ILE A 116 7.33 0.19 -2.80
CA ILE A 116 7.70 1.41 -2.08
C ILE A 116 6.69 2.49 -2.45
N ALA A 117 5.97 3.02 -1.48
CA ALA A 117 5.07 4.16 -1.68
C ALA A 117 5.80 5.46 -1.29
N PHE A 118 6.23 6.23 -2.27
CA PHE A 118 6.98 7.46 -2.01
C PHE A 118 6.16 8.70 -2.36
N GLY A 119 5.80 9.47 -1.34
CA GLY A 119 5.03 10.71 -1.48
C GLY A 119 3.95 10.86 -0.42
N GLY A 120 2.90 11.60 -0.76
CA GLY A 120 1.75 11.82 0.12
C GLY A 120 0.73 10.69 0.10
N GLY A 121 -0.52 10.99 0.51
CA GLY A 121 -1.60 10.00 0.60
C GLY A 121 -1.91 9.26 -0.69
N SER A 122 -1.90 9.97 -1.85
CA SER A 122 -2.27 9.36 -3.14
C SER A 122 -1.35 8.23 -3.58
N PRO A 123 -0.01 8.37 -3.59
CA PRO A 123 0.89 7.25 -3.84
C PRO A 123 0.71 6.10 -2.84
N MET A 124 0.50 6.41 -1.56
CA MET A 124 0.28 5.38 -0.53
C MET A 124 -1.00 4.59 -0.78
N ASP A 125 -2.09 5.23 -1.13
CA ASP A 125 -3.37 4.56 -1.42
C ASP A 125 -3.30 3.77 -2.72
N CYS A 126 -2.64 4.31 -3.75
CA CYS A 126 -2.37 3.60 -4.99
C CYS A 126 -1.54 2.33 -4.73
N ALA A 127 -0.46 2.42 -3.97
CA ALA A 127 0.40 1.30 -3.59
C ALA A 127 -0.34 0.21 -2.83
N LYS A 128 -1.21 0.58 -1.89
CA LYS A 128 -2.09 -0.37 -1.18
C LYS A 128 -3.06 -1.08 -2.15
N GLY A 129 -3.63 -0.33 -3.10
CA GLY A 129 -4.48 -0.89 -4.16
C GLY A 129 -3.72 -1.90 -5.02
N ILE A 130 -2.50 -1.55 -5.45
CA ILE A 130 -1.61 -2.42 -6.22
C ILE A 130 -1.30 -3.69 -5.42
N ALA A 131 -0.91 -3.57 -4.15
CA ALA A 131 -0.62 -4.71 -3.29
C ALA A 131 -1.83 -5.65 -3.12
N ALA A 132 -3.01 -5.08 -2.93
CA ALA A 132 -4.25 -5.84 -2.82
C ALA A 132 -4.56 -6.62 -4.10
N MET A 133 -4.48 -5.98 -5.26
CA MET A 133 -4.73 -6.61 -6.56
C MET A 133 -3.67 -7.66 -6.92
N ALA A 134 -2.40 -7.38 -6.69
CA ALA A 134 -1.30 -8.33 -6.92
C ALA A 134 -1.48 -9.62 -6.11
N SER A 135 -2.05 -9.51 -4.88
CA SER A 135 -2.37 -10.69 -4.06
C SER A 135 -3.57 -11.50 -4.56
N ARG A 136 -4.37 -10.95 -5.46
CA ARG A 136 -5.65 -11.53 -5.93
C ARG A 136 -5.80 -11.45 -7.45
N PRO A 137 -4.96 -12.17 -8.22
CA PRO A 137 -5.05 -12.17 -9.69
C PRO A 137 -6.46 -12.51 -10.17
N GLY A 138 -6.92 -11.79 -11.20
CA GLY A 138 -8.25 -11.97 -11.80
C GLY A 138 -9.39 -11.25 -11.06
N LYS A 139 -9.11 -10.49 -9.99
CA LYS A 139 -10.08 -9.60 -9.34
C LYS A 139 -9.90 -8.17 -9.79
N THR A 140 -11.02 -7.42 -9.85
CA THR A 140 -10.99 -5.97 -10.07
C THR A 140 -10.86 -5.22 -8.75
N VAL A 141 -10.42 -3.95 -8.79
CA VAL A 141 -10.37 -3.07 -7.61
C VAL A 141 -11.72 -3.06 -6.88
N ARG A 142 -12.82 -2.91 -7.62
CA ARG A 142 -14.19 -2.90 -7.06
C ARG A 142 -14.56 -4.18 -6.32
N GLN A 143 -14.12 -5.34 -6.81
CA GLN A 143 -14.37 -6.62 -6.15
C GLN A 143 -13.59 -6.79 -4.85
N LEU A 144 -12.50 -6.03 -4.67
CA LEU A 144 -11.67 -6.02 -3.47
C LEU A 144 -12.09 -4.94 -2.46
N GLN A 145 -13.04 -4.08 -2.79
CA GLN A 145 -13.59 -3.09 -1.87
C GLN A 145 -14.43 -3.77 -0.77
N GLY A 146 -14.24 -3.33 0.47
CA GLY A 146 -14.98 -3.77 1.64
C GLY A 146 -14.19 -4.66 2.58
N LEU A 147 -14.78 -4.91 3.74
CA LEU A 147 -14.15 -5.68 4.81
C LEU A 147 -13.93 -7.13 4.39
N PHE A 148 -12.77 -7.68 4.74
CA PHE A 148 -12.39 -9.08 4.52
C PHE A 148 -12.39 -9.54 3.06
N LYS A 149 -12.26 -8.63 2.09
CA LYS A 149 -12.17 -8.99 0.66
C LYS A 149 -10.76 -9.42 0.25
N VAL A 150 -9.73 -8.76 0.81
CA VAL A 150 -8.32 -9.13 0.62
C VAL A 150 -7.93 -10.13 1.72
N ARG A 151 -8.08 -11.44 1.44
CA ARG A 151 -7.84 -12.52 2.42
C ARG A 151 -6.47 -13.18 2.27
N LYS A 152 -5.71 -12.81 1.25
CA LYS A 152 -4.35 -13.31 1.01
C LYS A 152 -3.31 -12.33 1.53
N LYS A 153 -2.14 -12.86 1.86
CA LYS A 153 -0.97 -12.05 2.17
C LYS A 153 -0.64 -11.15 0.98
N THR A 154 -0.62 -9.85 1.20
CA THR A 154 -0.22 -8.87 0.19
C THR A 154 1.29 -8.76 0.12
N PRO A 155 1.86 -8.34 -1.03
CA PRO A 155 3.23 -7.84 -1.06
C PRO A 155 3.46 -6.81 0.06
N PRO A 156 4.67 -6.75 0.63
CA PRO A 156 4.98 -5.70 1.60
C PRO A 156 4.95 -4.34 0.92
N VAL A 157 4.41 -3.36 1.62
CA VAL A 157 4.42 -1.95 1.24
C VAL A 157 5.23 -1.18 2.28
N PHE A 158 6.22 -0.44 1.80
CA PHE A 158 7.12 0.41 2.57
C PHE A 158 6.81 1.88 2.33
#